data_85507814756329b2f57c318a02159a41
#
_entry.id   85507814756329b2f57c318a02159a41
#
_cell.length_a   1.000
_cell.length_b   1.000
_cell.length_c   1.000
_cell.angle_alpha   90.00
_cell.angle_beta   90.00
_cell.angle_gamma   90.00
#
_symmetry.space_group_name_H-M   'P 1'
#
loop_
_entity.id
_entity.type
_entity.pdbx_description
1 polymer ?
#
loop_
_entity_poly.entity_id
_entity_poly.type
_entity_poly.pdbx_seq_one_letter_code
_entity_poly.pdbx_strand_id
1 'polypeptide(L)'
;QLKYSIPRVLSPNTRLMGHQQDGVNWLIESFNQGIPGVLIADDMGLGKTLQALVLLALYREQVPKSAQKPTLIIAPTGLLKNWMKEVDTHLGGNGLGNILEAYGARLKSLKSSGVKGTDSNTGVPLLDTAKLSPADAVLTTYESYRDYAISFGRVSFGCVVFDEIQKVKNPRSRLSQAAKGVQGTFLVGL
;
A
#
# COMPACT_ATOMS: atom_id res chain seq x y z
N GLN A 1 14.73 3.27 -12.69
CA GLN A 1 13.91 2.20 -13.31
C GLN A 1 14.03 0.92 -12.49
N LEU A 2 12.91 0.26 -12.25
CA LEU A 2 12.88 -1.06 -11.64
C LEU A 2 13.23 -2.13 -12.68
N LYS A 3 13.91 -3.19 -12.24
CA LYS A 3 14.20 -4.36 -13.06
C LYS A 3 13.60 -5.59 -12.40
N TYR A 4 13.05 -6.49 -13.20
CA TYR A 4 12.61 -7.78 -12.66
C TYR A 4 13.82 -8.56 -12.15
N SER A 5 13.70 -9.01 -10.94
CA SER A 5 14.60 -9.96 -10.29
C SER A 5 13.84 -10.67 -9.18
N ILE A 6 14.38 -11.72 -8.65
CA ILE A 6 13.85 -12.29 -7.40
C ILE A 6 14.31 -11.38 -6.26
N PRO A 7 13.39 -10.81 -5.45
CA PRO A 7 13.77 -10.00 -4.31
C PRO A 7 14.69 -10.77 -3.35
N ARG A 8 15.72 -10.12 -2.83
CA ARG A 8 16.65 -10.74 -1.86
C ARG A 8 15.93 -11.18 -0.59
N VAL A 9 14.86 -10.48 -0.24
CA VAL A 9 14.03 -10.75 0.94
C VAL A 9 12.98 -11.84 0.69
N LEU A 10 12.87 -12.36 -0.55
CA LEU A 10 11.92 -13.42 -0.84
C LEU A 10 12.33 -14.70 -0.10
N SER A 11 11.37 -15.29 0.62
CA SER A 11 11.58 -16.55 1.35
C SER A 11 12.08 -17.65 0.42
N PRO A 12 13.07 -18.46 0.82
CA PRO A 12 13.57 -19.59 0.02
C PRO A 12 12.48 -20.62 -0.33
N ASN A 13 11.42 -20.66 0.49
CA ASN A 13 10.28 -21.56 0.29
C ASN A 13 9.21 -20.99 -0.65
N THR A 14 9.33 -19.72 -1.04
CA THR A 14 8.39 -19.06 -1.96
C THR A 14 8.90 -19.14 -3.38
N ARG A 15 8.09 -19.68 -4.28
CA ARG A 15 8.36 -19.69 -5.72
C ARG A 15 7.19 -19.05 -6.46
N LEU A 16 7.50 -18.12 -7.32
CA LEU A 16 6.53 -17.53 -8.24
C LEU A 16 6.22 -18.51 -9.38
N MET A 17 4.95 -18.73 -9.63
CA MET A 17 4.50 -19.44 -10.82
C MET A 17 4.73 -18.57 -12.07
N GLY A 18 4.75 -19.18 -13.28
CA GLY A 18 5.00 -18.46 -14.53
C GLY A 18 4.09 -17.23 -14.71
N HIS A 19 2.78 -17.42 -14.56
CA HIS A 19 1.83 -16.30 -14.69
C HIS A 19 2.04 -15.18 -13.63
N GLN A 20 2.53 -15.53 -12.42
CA GLN A 20 2.87 -14.53 -11.40
C GLN A 20 4.13 -13.75 -11.76
N GLN A 21 5.11 -14.41 -12.37
CA GLN A 21 6.31 -13.76 -12.89
C GLN A 21 5.95 -12.78 -14.01
N ASP A 22 5.09 -13.20 -14.93
CA ASP A 22 4.59 -12.36 -16.02
C ASP A 22 3.82 -11.16 -15.48
N GLY A 23 2.97 -11.36 -14.47
CA GLY A 23 2.25 -10.29 -13.80
C GLY A 23 3.17 -9.28 -13.10
N VAL A 24 4.20 -9.74 -12.39
CA VAL A 24 5.20 -8.85 -11.77
C VAL A 24 6.00 -8.09 -12.82
N ASN A 25 6.40 -8.74 -13.92
CA ASN A 25 7.06 -8.05 -15.03
C ASN A 25 6.19 -6.93 -15.59
N TRP A 26 4.93 -7.20 -15.85
CA TRP A 26 3.98 -6.22 -16.35
C TRP A 26 3.79 -5.04 -15.37
N LEU A 27 3.73 -5.31 -14.06
CA LEU A 27 3.68 -4.25 -13.03
C LEU A 27 4.92 -3.36 -13.07
N ILE A 28 6.11 -3.95 -13.21
CA ILE A 28 7.38 -3.23 -13.28
C ILE A 28 7.45 -2.38 -14.56
N GLU A 29 7.05 -2.93 -15.69
CA GLU A 29 7.01 -2.19 -16.96
C GLU A 29 6.05 -0.99 -16.88
N SER A 30 4.86 -1.21 -16.32
CA SER A 30 3.87 -0.15 -16.11
C SER A 30 4.40 0.95 -15.18
N PHE A 31 5.06 0.58 -14.09
CA PHE A 31 5.72 1.53 -13.19
C PHE A 31 6.79 2.35 -13.91
N ASN A 32 7.65 1.70 -14.70
CA ASN A 32 8.75 2.34 -15.41
C ASN A 32 8.28 3.27 -16.54
N GLN A 33 7.15 2.95 -17.14
CA GLN A 33 6.50 3.80 -18.16
C GLN A 33 5.80 5.02 -17.56
N GLY A 34 5.73 5.12 -16.23
CA GLY A 34 5.04 6.22 -15.56
C GLY A 34 3.52 6.12 -15.65
N ILE A 35 2.98 4.93 -15.89
CA ILE A 35 1.53 4.70 -15.85
C ILE A 35 1.05 4.97 -14.41
N PRO A 36 0.02 5.80 -14.20
CA PRO A 36 -0.37 6.21 -12.85
C PRO A 36 -0.97 5.08 -12.03
N GLY A 37 -1.50 4.04 -12.65
CA GLY A 37 -2.03 2.89 -11.94
C GLY A 37 -2.56 1.80 -12.85
N VAL A 38 -2.67 0.60 -12.28
CA VAL A 38 -3.09 -0.62 -12.97
C VAL A 38 -4.03 -1.44 -12.10
N LEU A 39 -4.77 -2.33 -12.74
CA LEU A 39 -5.65 -3.31 -12.08
C LEU A 39 -5.19 -4.72 -12.44
N ILE A 40 -4.90 -5.53 -11.41
CA ILE A 40 -4.68 -6.96 -11.58
C ILE A 40 -6.06 -7.64 -11.53
N ALA A 41 -6.59 -7.96 -12.70
CA ALA A 41 -7.93 -8.52 -12.87
C ALA A 41 -7.97 -10.05 -12.86
N ASP A 42 -6.92 -10.70 -12.38
CA ASP A 42 -6.85 -12.16 -12.27
C ASP A 42 -7.93 -12.72 -11.34
N ASP A 43 -8.30 -13.97 -11.55
CA ASP A 43 -9.25 -14.68 -10.71
C ASP A 43 -8.77 -14.77 -9.25
N MET A 44 -9.71 -14.97 -8.33
CA MET A 44 -9.40 -15.17 -6.92
C MET A 44 -8.51 -16.41 -6.75
N GLY A 45 -7.51 -16.31 -5.89
CA GLY A 45 -6.60 -17.43 -5.59
C GLY A 45 -5.36 -17.54 -6.48
N LEU A 46 -5.19 -16.70 -7.50
CA LEU A 46 -4.00 -16.70 -8.37
C LEU A 46 -2.79 -15.97 -7.80
N GLY A 47 -2.84 -15.59 -6.52
CA GLY A 47 -1.68 -15.00 -5.83
C GLY A 47 -1.43 -13.53 -6.17
N LYS A 48 -2.48 -12.73 -6.39
CA LYS A 48 -2.36 -11.28 -6.62
C LYS A 48 -1.62 -10.57 -5.49
N THR A 49 -1.87 -10.95 -4.25
CA THR A 49 -1.17 -10.42 -3.08
C THR A 49 0.34 -10.67 -3.17
N LEU A 50 0.76 -11.88 -3.56
CA LEU A 50 2.17 -12.20 -3.74
C LEU A 50 2.82 -11.36 -4.84
N GLN A 51 2.14 -11.14 -5.96
CA GLN A 51 2.64 -10.27 -7.05
C GLN A 51 2.84 -8.84 -6.55
N ALA A 52 1.88 -8.30 -5.79
CA ALA A 52 2.00 -6.98 -5.18
C ALA A 52 3.16 -6.92 -4.18
N LEU A 53 3.32 -7.93 -3.31
CA LEU A 53 4.42 -8.01 -2.35
C LEU A 53 5.78 -8.02 -3.03
N VAL A 54 5.92 -8.76 -4.13
CA VAL A 54 7.18 -8.81 -4.90
C VAL A 54 7.47 -7.44 -5.53
N LEU A 55 6.49 -6.76 -6.10
CA LEU A 55 6.67 -5.40 -6.60
C LEU A 55 7.14 -4.45 -5.48
N LEU A 56 6.48 -4.47 -4.32
CA LEU A 56 6.84 -3.60 -3.19
C LEU A 56 8.25 -3.90 -2.66
N ALA A 57 8.63 -5.18 -2.60
CA ALA A 57 9.97 -5.59 -2.21
C ALA A 57 11.02 -5.07 -3.21
N LEU A 58 10.79 -5.23 -4.52
CA LEU A 58 11.69 -4.71 -5.57
C LEU A 58 11.76 -3.18 -5.55
N TYR A 59 10.65 -2.48 -5.34
CA TYR A 59 10.64 -1.03 -5.16
C TYR A 59 11.57 -0.63 -4.00
N ARG A 60 11.45 -1.31 -2.88
CA ARG A 60 12.27 -1.04 -1.69
C ARG A 60 13.75 -1.37 -1.90
N GLU A 61 14.07 -2.43 -2.62
CA GLU A 61 15.46 -2.83 -2.88
C GLU A 61 16.16 -1.95 -3.91
N GLN A 62 15.46 -1.53 -4.94
CA GLN A 62 16.06 -0.92 -6.13
C GLN A 62 15.94 0.61 -6.16
N VAL A 63 14.96 1.20 -5.50
CA VAL A 63 14.86 2.66 -5.40
C VAL A 63 15.82 3.15 -4.31
N PRO A 64 16.71 4.12 -4.60
CA PRO A 64 17.63 4.68 -3.61
C PRO A 64 16.88 5.22 -2.38
N LYS A 65 17.40 5.00 -1.18
CA LYS A 65 16.78 5.43 0.08
C LYS A 65 16.39 6.91 0.10
N SER A 66 17.21 7.77 -0.49
CA SER A 66 16.95 9.21 -0.61
C SER A 66 15.73 9.55 -1.50
N ALA A 67 15.34 8.65 -2.39
CA ALA A 67 14.20 8.79 -3.29
C ALA A 67 13.01 7.90 -2.90
N GLN A 68 13.19 7.01 -1.92
CA GLN A 68 12.11 6.17 -1.44
C GLN A 68 11.04 6.98 -0.72
N LYS A 69 9.80 6.66 -1.05
CA LYS A 69 8.61 7.11 -0.34
C LYS A 69 7.97 5.89 0.32
N PRO A 70 7.23 6.07 1.43
CA PRO A 70 6.50 4.95 2.02
C PRO A 70 5.56 4.31 0.99
N THR A 71 5.26 3.03 1.15
CA THR A 71 4.19 2.38 0.41
C THR A 71 2.92 2.37 1.26
N LEU A 72 1.75 2.37 0.61
CA LEU A 72 0.46 2.32 1.30
C LEU A 72 -0.30 1.07 0.85
N ILE A 73 -0.79 0.30 1.81
CA ILE A 73 -1.66 -0.85 1.57
C ILE A 73 -3.00 -0.58 2.23
N ILE A 74 -4.06 -0.57 1.44
CA ILE A 74 -5.43 -0.36 1.88
C ILE A 74 -6.19 -1.65 1.63
N ALA A 75 -6.68 -2.28 2.70
CA ALA A 75 -7.36 -3.56 2.64
C ALA A 75 -8.62 -3.59 3.52
N PRO A 76 -9.56 -4.49 3.25
CA PRO A 76 -10.65 -4.78 4.18
C PRO A 76 -10.12 -5.18 5.55
N THR A 77 -10.82 -4.76 6.62
CA THR A 77 -10.42 -5.05 8.02
C THR A 77 -10.15 -6.54 8.25
N GLY A 78 -10.97 -7.42 7.68
CA GLY A 78 -10.80 -8.87 7.80
C GLY A 78 -9.55 -9.44 7.12
N LEU A 79 -8.90 -8.70 6.21
CA LEU A 79 -7.73 -9.15 5.46
C LEU A 79 -6.41 -8.62 6.01
N LEU A 80 -6.41 -7.69 6.97
CA LEU A 80 -5.18 -7.09 7.49
C LEU A 80 -4.23 -8.12 8.12
N LYS A 81 -4.77 -9.05 8.90
CA LYS A 81 -3.98 -10.14 9.48
C LYS A 81 -3.41 -11.06 8.40
N ASN A 82 -4.17 -11.27 7.33
CA ASN A 82 -3.70 -12.06 6.20
C ASN A 82 -2.54 -11.35 5.50
N TRP A 83 -2.64 -10.04 5.28
CA TRP A 83 -1.53 -9.25 4.72
C TRP A 83 -0.25 -9.39 5.55
N MET A 84 -0.32 -9.25 6.87
CA MET A 84 0.84 -9.43 7.74
C MET A 84 1.40 -10.86 7.66
N LYS A 85 0.53 -11.87 7.63
CA LYS A 85 0.93 -13.27 7.46
C LYS A 85 1.61 -13.52 6.11
N GLU A 86 1.08 -12.95 5.03
CA GLU A 86 1.67 -13.06 3.68
C GLU A 86 3.06 -12.41 3.63
N VAL A 87 3.22 -11.23 4.26
CA VAL A 87 4.53 -10.58 4.39
C VAL A 87 5.52 -11.49 5.12
N ASP A 88 5.14 -12.03 6.28
CA ASP A 88 6.01 -12.91 7.08
C ASP A 88 6.34 -14.19 6.33
N THR A 89 5.36 -14.77 5.64
CA THR A 89 5.54 -16.04 4.91
C THR A 89 6.45 -15.88 3.70
N HIS A 90 6.24 -14.82 2.91
CA HIS A 90 6.87 -14.68 1.60
C HIS A 90 8.09 -13.77 1.59
N LEU A 91 8.19 -12.81 2.48
CA LEU A 91 9.29 -11.82 2.47
C LEU A 91 10.20 -11.92 3.71
N GLY A 92 9.93 -12.87 4.64
CA GLY A 92 10.59 -12.84 5.94
C GLY A 92 10.27 -11.58 6.74
N GLY A 93 10.42 -11.61 8.05
CA GLY A 93 9.87 -10.60 8.98
C GLY A 93 10.26 -9.14 8.76
N ASN A 94 11.11 -8.82 7.79
CA ASN A 94 11.54 -7.44 7.52
C ASN A 94 11.52 -7.05 6.03
N GLY A 95 10.85 -7.83 5.20
CA GLY A 95 10.87 -7.66 3.73
C GLY A 95 10.31 -6.35 3.23
N LEU A 96 9.29 -5.80 3.88
CA LEU A 96 8.76 -4.46 3.62
C LEU A 96 9.29 -3.39 4.57
N GLY A 97 10.23 -3.72 5.45
CA GLY A 97 10.79 -2.83 6.45
C GLY A 97 9.86 -2.54 7.62
N ASN A 98 9.91 -1.31 8.12
CA ASN A 98 9.04 -0.88 9.20
C ASN A 98 7.61 -0.67 8.68
N ILE A 99 6.70 -1.58 9.02
CA ILE A 99 5.28 -1.50 8.67
C ILE A 99 4.54 -0.79 9.80
N LEU A 100 3.97 0.37 9.49
CA LEU A 100 3.11 1.12 10.39
C LEU A 100 1.65 0.69 10.18
N GLU A 101 1.06 0.11 11.22
CA GLU A 101 -0.36 -0.23 11.22
C GLU A 101 -1.21 0.98 11.61
N ALA A 102 -1.86 1.62 10.63
CA ALA A 102 -2.64 2.85 10.81
C ALA A 102 -4.15 2.55 10.77
N TYR A 103 -4.65 1.79 11.74
CA TYR A 103 -6.07 1.44 11.88
C TYR A 103 -6.47 1.14 13.33
N GLY A 104 -7.76 1.16 13.61
CA GLY A 104 -8.32 0.79 14.90
C GLY A 104 -7.75 1.62 16.06
N ALA A 105 -7.45 0.96 17.18
CA ALA A 105 -6.93 1.63 18.37
C ALA A 105 -5.55 2.28 18.17
N ARG A 106 -4.76 1.78 17.20
CA ARG A 106 -3.43 2.33 16.88
C ARG A 106 -3.47 3.74 16.31
N LEU A 107 -4.58 4.14 15.69
CA LEU A 107 -4.78 5.53 15.23
C LEU A 107 -4.67 6.56 16.34
N LYS A 108 -4.98 6.19 17.59
CA LYS A 108 -4.88 7.11 18.74
C LYS A 108 -3.46 7.64 18.93
N SER A 109 -2.45 6.77 18.78
CA SER A 109 -1.04 7.15 18.92
C SER A 109 -0.51 7.97 17.74
N LEU A 110 -1.20 7.92 16.61
CA LEU A 110 -0.85 8.63 15.39
C LEU A 110 -1.49 10.02 15.30
N LYS A 111 -2.43 10.36 16.18
CA LYS A 111 -3.06 11.68 16.20
C LYS A 111 -2.04 12.76 16.52
N SER A 112 -2.21 13.90 15.90
CA SER A 112 -1.40 15.08 16.17
C SER A 112 -1.89 15.80 17.42
N SER A 113 -1.01 16.02 18.38
CA SER A 113 -1.30 16.78 19.60
C SER A 113 -1.21 18.30 19.43
N GLY A 114 -0.71 18.78 18.31
CA GLY A 114 -0.41 20.21 18.10
C GLY A 114 -0.96 20.84 16.83
N VAL A 115 -1.53 20.05 15.91
CA VAL A 115 -2.07 20.58 14.64
C VAL A 115 -3.53 20.96 14.84
N LYS A 116 -3.84 22.24 14.68
CA LYS A 116 -5.23 22.70 14.63
C LYS A 116 -5.86 22.24 13.32
N GLY A 117 -6.98 21.56 13.40
CA GLY A 117 -7.76 21.09 12.27
C GLY A 117 -8.33 19.70 12.48
N THR A 118 -9.31 19.39 11.67
CA THR A 118 -9.98 18.09 11.68
C THR A 118 -9.84 17.43 10.32
N ASP A 119 -9.79 16.11 10.32
CA ASP A 119 -9.81 15.33 9.09
C ASP A 119 -11.25 15.19 8.61
N SER A 120 -11.44 15.36 7.33
CA SER A 120 -12.70 15.22 6.61
C SER A 120 -13.96 15.73 7.36
N ASN A 121 -15.13 15.40 6.89
CA ASN A 121 -16.42 15.77 7.49
C ASN A 121 -16.76 15.03 8.80
N THR A 122 -15.86 14.21 9.32
CA THR A 122 -16.06 13.46 10.57
C THR A 122 -15.63 14.22 11.82
N GLY A 123 -14.92 15.35 11.64
CA GLY A 123 -14.43 16.17 12.75
C GLY A 123 -13.35 15.51 13.61
N VAL A 124 -12.78 14.38 13.18
CA VAL A 124 -11.70 13.70 13.90
C VAL A 124 -10.39 14.51 13.80
N PRO A 125 -9.53 14.51 14.84
CA PRO A 125 -8.23 15.16 14.78
C PRO A 125 -7.36 14.57 13.66
N LEU A 126 -6.58 15.41 12.98
CA LEU A 126 -5.63 14.99 11.96
C LEU A 126 -4.62 13.97 12.50
N LEU A 127 -4.17 13.07 11.65
CA LEU A 127 -3.00 12.25 11.92
C LEU A 127 -1.72 13.08 11.73
N ASP A 128 -0.71 12.75 12.50
CA ASP A 128 0.60 13.35 12.39
C ASP A 128 1.36 12.75 11.22
N THR A 129 1.50 13.50 10.15
CA THR A 129 2.21 13.06 8.94
C THR A 129 3.69 12.76 9.21
N ALA A 130 4.29 13.40 10.25
CA ALA A 130 5.66 13.11 10.66
C ALA A 130 5.81 11.69 11.26
N LYS A 131 4.71 11.06 11.66
CA LYS A 131 4.69 9.64 12.09
C LYS A 131 4.40 8.68 10.95
N LEU A 132 3.73 9.13 9.89
CA LEU A 132 3.42 8.29 8.71
C LEU A 132 4.58 8.25 7.72
N SER A 133 5.19 9.39 7.44
CA SER A 133 6.21 9.53 6.39
C SER A 133 7.49 8.73 6.62
N PRO A 134 7.98 8.49 7.87
CA PRO A 134 9.19 7.71 8.11
C PRO A 134 8.98 6.18 7.99
N ALA A 135 7.73 5.71 7.91
CA ALA A 135 7.47 4.29 7.72
C ALA A 135 7.95 3.82 6.34
N ASP A 136 8.38 2.58 6.24
CA ASP A 136 8.67 1.97 4.93
C ASP A 136 7.38 1.54 4.23
N ALA A 137 6.41 1.06 5.00
CA ALA A 137 5.05 0.74 4.55
C ALA A 137 4.01 1.16 5.58
N VAL A 138 2.84 1.54 5.12
CA VAL A 138 1.68 1.84 5.95
C VAL A 138 0.55 0.89 5.56
N LEU A 139 0.00 0.18 6.55
CA LEU A 139 -1.14 -0.71 6.37
C LEU A 139 -2.37 -0.10 7.03
N THR A 140 -3.45 0.05 6.30
CA THR A 140 -4.69 0.65 6.81
C THR A 140 -5.95 -0.04 6.25
N THR A 141 -7.09 0.28 6.83
CA THR A 141 -8.40 -0.15 6.34
C THR A 141 -9.01 0.89 5.41
N TYR A 142 -9.98 0.47 4.59
CA TYR A 142 -10.78 1.42 3.79
C TYR A 142 -11.51 2.44 4.65
N GLU A 143 -12.03 2.01 5.81
CA GLU A 143 -12.72 2.88 6.74
C GLU A 143 -11.79 3.94 7.33
N SER A 144 -10.62 3.52 7.83
CA SER A 144 -9.61 4.44 8.38
C SER A 144 -9.08 5.38 7.30
N TYR A 145 -8.82 4.86 6.10
CA TYR A 145 -8.38 5.67 4.97
C TYR A 145 -9.40 6.75 4.59
N ARG A 146 -10.69 6.39 4.53
CA ARG A 146 -11.79 7.33 4.27
C ARG A 146 -11.90 8.41 5.36
N ASP A 147 -11.83 7.99 6.63
CA ASP A 147 -12.05 8.87 7.77
C ASP A 147 -10.87 9.83 7.99
N TYR A 148 -9.67 9.46 7.54
CA TYR A 148 -8.45 10.26 7.62
C TYR A 148 -7.89 10.63 6.23
N ALA A 149 -8.77 10.83 5.26
CA ALA A 149 -8.41 11.08 3.86
C ALA A 149 -7.51 12.32 3.69
N ILE A 150 -7.72 13.38 4.46
CA ILE A 150 -6.89 14.59 4.40
C ILE A 150 -5.48 14.28 4.92
N SER A 151 -5.36 13.55 6.03
CA SER A 151 -4.07 13.17 6.59
C SER A 151 -3.26 12.29 5.64
N PHE A 152 -3.89 11.26 5.09
CA PHE A 152 -3.25 10.40 4.08
C PHE A 152 -2.90 11.16 2.80
N GLY A 153 -3.77 12.07 2.35
CA GLY A 153 -3.54 12.90 1.17
C GLY A 153 -2.37 13.88 1.30
N ARG A 154 -1.89 14.13 2.51
CA ARG A 154 -0.69 14.96 2.78
C ARG A 154 0.61 14.17 2.72
N VAL A 155 0.55 12.85 2.61
CA VAL A 155 1.72 11.98 2.50
C VAL A 155 1.87 11.55 1.06
N SER A 156 3.07 11.72 0.51
CA SER A 156 3.42 11.23 -0.83
C SER A 156 3.87 9.79 -0.74
N PHE A 157 3.15 8.88 -1.40
CA PHE A 157 3.47 7.46 -1.42
C PHE A 157 4.18 7.06 -2.72
N GLY A 158 5.09 6.08 -2.66
CA GLY A 158 5.74 5.51 -3.83
C GLY A 158 4.84 4.56 -4.59
N CYS A 159 4.25 3.61 -3.85
CA CYS A 159 3.24 2.70 -4.37
C CYS A 159 2.04 2.68 -3.44
N VAL A 160 0.84 2.54 -4.00
CA VAL A 160 -0.40 2.38 -3.26
C VAL A 160 -1.12 1.12 -3.77
N VAL A 161 -1.40 0.20 -2.87
CA VAL A 161 -2.13 -1.05 -3.17
C VAL A 161 -3.54 -0.94 -2.59
N PHE A 162 -4.53 -1.12 -3.43
CA PHE A 162 -5.93 -1.25 -3.05
C PHE A 162 -6.34 -2.72 -3.16
N ASP A 163 -6.46 -3.41 -2.05
CA ASP A 163 -6.94 -4.80 -2.03
C ASP A 163 -8.48 -4.83 -2.05
N GLU A 164 -9.05 -5.77 -2.80
CA GLU A 164 -10.50 -5.81 -3.05
C GLU A 164 -11.04 -4.46 -3.58
N ILE A 165 -10.41 -3.94 -4.64
CA ILE A 165 -10.67 -2.60 -5.17
C ILE A 165 -12.13 -2.37 -5.59
N GLN A 166 -12.90 -3.44 -5.83
CA GLN A 166 -14.33 -3.34 -6.10
C GLN A 166 -15.12 -2.63 -5.00
N LYS A 167 -14.58 -2.53 -3.78
CA LYS A 167 -15.16 -1.71 -2.70
C LYS A 167 -15.23 -0.22 -3.04
N VAL A 168 -14.42 0.23 -4.00
CA VAL A 168 -14.34 1.64 -4.45
C VAL A 168 -15.23 1.92 -5.67
N LYS A 169 -16.06 0.99 -6.10
CA LYS A 169 -16.87 1.07 -7.34
C LYS A 169 -17.84 2.23 -7.41
N ASN A 170 -18.38 2.72 -6.29
CA ASN A 170 -19.33 3.82 -6.32
C ASN A 170 -18.59 5.18 -6.43
N PRO A 171 -18.60 5.86 -7.60
CA PRO A 171 -17.86 7.10 -7.82
C PRO A 171 -18.28 8.26 -6.91
N ARG A 172 -19.51 8.20 -6.38
CA ARG A 172 -20.07 9.22 -5.47
C ARG A 172 -19.79 8.94 -4.00
N SER A 173 -19.22 7.77 -3.67
CA SER A 173 -18.89 7.43 -2.28
C SER A 173 -17.73 8.28 -1.76
N ARG A 174 -17.73 8.56 -0.45
CA ARG A 174 -16.60 9.22 0.22
C ARG A 174 -15.29 8.44 0.04
N LEU A 175 -15.38 7.12 0.00
CA LEU A 175 -14.24 6.24 -0.21
C LEU A 175 -13.65 6.44 -1.61
N SER A 176 -14.49 6.53 -2.64
CA SER A 176 -14.04 6.77 -4.01
C SER A 176 -13.40 8.16 -4.16
N GLN A 177 -13.96 9.17 -3.49
CA GLN A 177 -13.38 10.52 -3.46
C GLN A 177 -12.01 10.52 -2.73
N ALA A 178 -11.91 9.82 -1.60
CA ALA A 178 -10.65 9.66 -0.89
C ALA A 178 -9.59 8.95 -1.75
N ALA A 179 -9.96 7.88 -2.45
CA ALA A 179 -9.06 7.16 -3.34
C ALA A 179 -8.51 8.02 -4.49
N LYS A 180 -9.32 8.96 -5.00
CA LYS A 180 -8.86 9.94 -6.00
C LYS A 180 -7.89 10.97 -5.43
N GLY A 181 -7.93 11.24 -4.14
CA GLY A 181 -7.06 12.19 -3.46
C GLY A 181 -5.73 11.61 -2.99
N VAL A 182 -5.51 10.30 -3.17
CA VAL A 182 -4.23 9.68 -2.76
C VAL A 182 -3.08 10.21 -3.62
N GLN A 183 -2.00 10.61 -2.96
CA GLN A 183 -0.77 11.01 -3.64
C GLN A 183 0.17 9.81 -3.74
N GLY A 184 0.08 9.08 -4.83
CA GLY A 184 0.93 7.92 -5.12
C GLY A 184 1.59 8.03 -6.49
N THR A 185 2.82 7.55 -6.58
CA THR A 185 3.52 7.47 -7.88
C THR A 185 2.92 6.37 -8.75
N PHE A 186 2.50 5.27 -8.13
CA PHE A 186 1.94 4.12 -8.83
C PHE A 186 0.83 3.46 -7.99
N LEU A 187 -0.35 3.28 -8.57
CA LEU A 187 -1.51 2.68 -7.92
C LEU A 187 -1.73 1.27 -8.45
N VAL A 188 -1.95 0.32 -7.57
CA VAL A 188 -2.23 -1.09 -7.90
C VAL A 188 -3.55 -1.51 -7.27
N GLY A 189 -4.52 -1.91 -8.08
CA GLY A 189 -5.76 -2.54 -7.64
C GLY A 189 -5.66 -4.07 -7.72
N LEU A 190 -6.14 -4.76 -6.68
CA LEU A 190 -6.22 -6.22 -6.63
C LEU A 190 -7.66 -6.69 -6.59
#